data_e6737447fc77d67665f230972e68a427
#
_entry.id   e6737447fc77d67665f230972e68a427
#
_cell.length_a   1.000
_cell.length_b   1.000
_cell.length_c   1.000
_cell.angle_alpha   90.00
_cell.angle_beta   90.00
_cell.angle_gamma   90.00
#
_symmetry.space_group_name_H-M   'P 1'
#
loop_
_entity.id
_entity.type
_entity.pdbx_description
1 polymer ?
#
loop_
_entity_poly.entity_id
_entity_poly.type
_entity_poly.pdbx_seq_one_letter_code
_entity_poly.pdbx_strand_id
1 'polypeptide(L)'
;RSLVAELGDARSYASRLRDYGGVGRDQVEWVIARLRADPQSRSATITTFEPLIDTTYIPCVSMLDFWAPAGSLELVVYAHSIDFGSKGYGNLVQLAAIQQEVASALGLEVGSLTFVIKSAHVYDTEFDYMRGVLAHSS
;
A
#
# COMPACT_ATOMS: atom_id res chain seq x y z
N ARG A 1 7.59 19.87 -2.28
CA ARG A 1 6.15 19.97 -1.91
C ARG A 1 5.83 18.84 -0.98
N SER A 2 5.31 19.15 0.21
CA SER A 2 4.87 18.14 1.19
C SER A 2 3.66 17.40 0.62
N LEU A 3 3.71 16.06 0.58
CA LEU A 3 2.60 15.19 0.21
C LEU A 3 1.31 15.48 1.01
N VAL A 4 1.45 16.12 2.17
CA VAL A 4 0.34 16.48 3.06
C VAL A 4 -0.43 17.70 2.53
N ALA A 5 0.21 18.57 1.75
CA ALA A 5 -0.42 19.81 1.26
C ALA A 5 -1.34 19.62 0.03
N GLU A 6 -1.22 18.51 -0.67
CA GLU A 6 -2.03 18.24 -1.89
C GLU A 6 -3.30 17.42 -1.61
N LEU A 7 -3.46 16.89 -0.41
CA LEU A 7 -4.52 15.93 -0.12
C LEU A 7 -5.78 16.56 0.53
N GLY A 8 -5.77 17.86 0.83
CA GLY A 8 -6.92 18.52 1.47
C GLY A 8 -7.44 17.67 2.64
N ASP A 9 -8.73 17.39 2.67
CA ASP A 9 -9.37 16.55 3.69
C ASP A 9 -9.15 15.03 3.49
N ALA A 10 -8.37 14.61 2.47
CA ALA A 10 -8.10 13.21 2.24
C ALA A 10 -7.15 12.65 3.31
N ARG A 11 -7.60 11.62 3.99
CA ARG A 11 -6.80 10.92 5.00
C ARG A 11 -5.61 10.22 4.33
N SER A 12 -4.42 10.33 4.92
CA SER A 12 -3.23 9.64 4.43
C SER A 12 -3.37 8.11 4.52
N TYR A 13 -2.58 7.35 3.75
CA TYR A 13 -2.53 5.88 3.90
C TYR A 13 -2.19 5.46 5.34
N ALA A 14 -1.22 6.15 5.97
CA ALA A 14 -0.86 5.88 7.35
C ALA A 14 -2.06 6.04 8.29
N SER A 15 -2.82 7.12 8.17
CA SER A 15 -4.03 7.35 8.94
C SER A 15 -5.09 6.29 8.66
N ARG A 16 -5.32 5.93 7.39
CA ARG A 16 -6.30 4.92 7.02
C ARG A 16 -5.94 3.52 7.53
N LEU A 17 -4.66 3.20 7.60
CA LEU A 17 -4.19 1.91 8.10
C LEU A 17 -4.10 1.87 9.63
N ARG A 18 -3.65 2.96 10.27
CA ARG A 18 -3.37 3.01 11.72
C ARG A 18 -4.52 3.50 12.57
N ASP A 19 -5.45 4.23 11.98
CA ASP A 19 -6.63 4.79 12.66
C ASP A 19 -7.84 4.71 11.72
N TYR A 20 -8.17 3.49 11.30
CA TYR A 20 -9.26 3.24 10.36
C TYR A 20 -10.59 3.75 10.92
N GLY A 21 -11.29 4.53 10.10
CA GLY A 21 -12.56 5.13 10.50
C GLY A 21 -12.45 6.24 11.55
N GLY A 22 -11.23 6.64 11.97
CA GLY A 22 -11.01 7.64 13.02
C GLY A 22 -11.40 7.16 14.41
N VAL A 23 -11.39 5.84 14.65
CA VAL A 23 -11.80 5.21 15.93
C VAL A 23 -10.66 4.47 16.63
N GLY A 24 -9.41 4.74 16.23
CA GLY A 24 -8.22 4.14 16.83
C GLY A 24 -7.98 2.69 16.42
N ARG A 25 -8.58 2.21 15.33
CA ARG A 25 -8.35 0.86 14.84
C ARG A 25 -7.08 0.78 14.00
N ASP A 26 -6.03 0.23 14.56
CA ASP A 26 -4.78 -0.06 13.85
C ASP A 26 -4.89 -1.42 13.14
N GLN A 27 -5.02 -1.36 11.80
CA GLN A 27 -5.17 -2.56 10.97
C GLN A 27 -3.84 -3.31 10.81
N VAL A 28 -2.70 -2.64 10.88
CA VAL A 28 -1.38 -3.28 10.79
C VAL A 28 -1.12 -4.12 12.04
N GLU A 29 -1.42 -3.59 13.21
CA GLU A 29 -1.35 -4.37 14.46
C GLU A 29 -2.31 -5.56 14.44
N TRP A 30 -3.49 -5.37 13.87
CA TRP A 30 -4.45 -6.46 13.71
C TRP A 30 -3.90 -7.58 12.82
N VAL A 31 -3.25 -7.27 11.69
CA VAL A 31 -2.60 -8.27 10.81
C VAL A 31 -1.51 -9.03 11.57
N ILE A 32 -0.66 -8.30 12.31
CA ILE A 32 0.42 -8.89 13.10
C ILE A 32 -0.16 -9.89 14.13
N ALA A 33 -1.17 -9.47 14.88
CA ALA A 33 -1.83 -10.33 15.87
C ALA A 33 -2.46 -11.58 15.22
N ARG A 34 -3.11 -11.40 14.07
CA ARG A 34 -3.77 -12.49 13.35
C ARG A 34 -2.77 -13.53 12.83
N LEU A 35 -1.69 -13.10 12.19
CA LEU A 35 -0.67 -14.01 11.68
C LEU A 35 0.20 -14.61 12.80
N ARG A 36 0.31 -13.93 13.94
CA ARG A 36 0.94 -14.52 15.13
C ARG A 36 0.12 -15.66 15.70
N ALA A 37 -1.20 -15.50 15.74
CA ALA A 37 -2.12 -16.53 16.23
C ALA A 37 -2.26 -17.71 15.25
N ASP A 38 -2.29 -17.41 13.95
CA ASP A 38 -2.38 -18.42 12.89
C ASP A 38 -1.50 -18.02 11.70
N PRO A 39 -0.25 -18.51 11.64
CA PRO A 39 0.67 -18.21 10.53
C PRO A 39 0.18 -18.66 9.15
N GLN A 40 -0.76 -19.61 9.09
CA GLN A 40 -1.33 -20.10 7.84
C GLN A 40 -2.62 -19.37 7.44
N SER A 41 -3.02 -18.35 8.19
CA SER A 41 -4.25 -17.59 7.92
C SER A 41 -4.27 -17.03 6.50
N ARG A 42 -5.36 -17.26 5.80
CA ARG A 42 -5.68 -16.68 4.49
C ARG A 42 -6.60 -15.46 4.60
N SER A 43 -6.78 -14.95 5.80
CA SER A 43 -7.72 -13.85 6.10
C SER A 43 -7.02 -12.67 6.78
N ALA A 44 -5.78 -12.37 6.37
CA ALA A 44 -5.02 -11.21 6.85
C ALA A 44 -5.11 -10.05 5.84
N THR A 45 -6.33 -9.63 5.56
CA THR A 45 -6.67 -8.62 4.57
C THR A 45 -7.10 -7.33 5.26
N ILE A 46 -6.52 -6.20 4.86
CA ILE A 46 -6.85 -4.87 5.36
C ILE A 46 -7.12 -3.91 4.20
N THR A 47 -7.76 -2.80 4.50
CA THR A 47 -8.21 -1.84 3.49
C THR A 47 -7.89 -0.41 3.88
N THR A 48 -7.62 0.42 2.88
CA THR A 48 -7.60 1.88 3.02
C THR A 48 -8.93 2.51 2.62
N PHE A 49 -9.74 1.78 1.86
CA PHE A 49 -11.00 2.25 1.30
C PHE A 49 -12.10 2.27 2.36
N GLU A 50 -12.76 3.41 2.51
CA GLU A 50 -13.88 3.63 3.44
C GLU A 50 -15.12 3.99 2.62
N PRO A 51 -15.93 3.01 2.17
CA PRO A 51 -16.97 3.23 1.17
C PRO A 51 -18.09 4.20 1.59
N LEU A 52 -18.26 4.41 2.90
CA LEU A 52 -19.26 5.36 3.39
C LEU A 52 -18.83 6.83 3.29
N ILE A 53 -17.53 7.10 3.14
CA ILE A 53 -16.99 8.46 3.05
C ILE A 53 -16.23 8.73 1.75
N ASP A 54 -15.68 7.70 1.13
CA ASP A 54 -14.92 7.80 -0.11
C ASP A 54 -15.86 7.81 -1.32
N THR A 55 -16.60 8.90 -1.50
CA THR A 55 -17.61 9.02 -2.55
C THR A 55 -17.12 9.77 -3.79
N THR A 56 -16.19 10.69 -3.62
CA THR A 56 -15.60 11.49 -4.72
C THR A 56 -14.12 11.18 -4.94
N TYR A 57 -13.38 10.96 -3.88
CA TYR A 57 -11.98 10.54 -3.93
C TYR A 57 -11.83 9.15 -3.34
N ILE A 58 -11.35 8.22 -4.15
CA ILE A 58 -11.07 6.84 -3.75
C ILE A 58 -9.56 6.67 -3.67
N PRO A 59 -9.01 6.14 -2.56
CA PRO A 59 -7.58 5.88 -2.45
C PRO A 59 -7.07 5.02 -3.60
N CYS A 60 -5.96 5.39 -4.21
CA CYS A 60 -5.39 4.63 -5.34
C CYS A 60 -5.10 3.18 -4.96
N VAL A 61 -4.46 2.98 -3.80
CA VAL A 61 -4.29 1.67 -3.19
C VAL A 61 -5.45 1.44 -2.23
N SER A 62 -6.19 0.37 -2.40
CA SER A 62 -7.42 0.10 -1.63
C SER A 62 -7.35 -1.14 -0.74
N MET A 63 -6.50 -2.11 -1.05
CA MET A 63 -6.43 -3.36 -0.30
C MET A 63 -5.00 -3.86 -0.18
N LEU A 64 -4.63 -4.32 1.03
CA LEU A 64 -3.40 -5.03 1.33
C LEU A 64 -3.77 -6.42 1.88
N ASP A 65 -3.20 -7.46 1.27
CA ASP A 65 -3.48 -8.85 1.65
C ASP A 65 -2.17 -9.57 1.97
N PHE A 66 -2.03 -10.01 3.20
CA PHE A 66 -0.82 -10.63 3.73
C PHE A 66 -0.98 -12.14 3.85
N TRP A 67 0.09 -12.86 3.53
CA TRP A 67 0.13 -14.30 3.61
C TRP A 67 1.55 -14.81 3.87
N ALA A 68 1.71 -15.80 4.74
CA ALA A 68 3.01 -16.36 5.09
C ALA A 68 2.99 -17.90 4.99
N PRO A 69 2.85 -18.48 3.79
CA PRO A 69 2.65 -19.91 3.62
C PRO A 69 3.86 -20.78 3.97
N ALA A 70 5.06 -20.22 3.88
CA ALA A 70 6.32 -20.97 3.99
C ALA A 70 7.44 -20.20 4.71
N GLY A 71 7.10 -19.40 5.72
CA GLY A 71 8.09 -18.65 6.51
C GLY A 71 8.54 -17.31 5.89
N SER A 72 8.02 -16.95 4.71
CA SER A 72 8.19 -15.65 4.07
C SER A 72 6.88 -14.92 4.01
N LEU A 73 6.86 -13.64 4.36
CA LEU A 73 5.68 -12.81 4.31
C LEU A 73 5.47 -12.28 2.90
N GLU A 74 4.45 -12.80 2.24
CA GLU A 74 3.96 -12.31 0.94
C GLU A 74 2.96 -11.17 1.16
N LEU A 75 3.00 -10.15 0.30
CA LEU A 75 2.03 -9.06 0.28
C LEU A 75 1.48 -8.89 -1.13
N VAL A 76 0.17 -8.99 -1.27
CA VAL A 76 -0.56 -8.65 -2.50
C VAL A 76 -1.32 -7.36 -2.26
N VAL A 77 -1.14 -6.40 -3.16
CA VAL A 77 -1.77 -5.08 -3.09
C VAL A 77 -2.65 -4.87 -4.30
N TYR A 78 -3.88 -4.44 -4.07
CA TYR A 78 -4.76 -3.98 -5.15
C TYR A 78 -4.80 -2.46 -5.20
N ALA A 79 -4.59 -1.93 -6.41
CA ALA A 79 -4.72 -0.51 -6.71
C ALA A 79 -5.59 -0.29 -7.95
N HIS A 80 -6.61 0.58 -7.85
CA HIS A 80 -7.42 0.89 -9.03
C HIS A 80 -6.66 1.77 -10.03
N SER A 81 -5.68 2.53 -9.54
CA SER A 81 -4.91 3.48 -10.35
C SER A 81 -3.58 3.79 -9.69
N ILE A 82 -2.49 3.80 -10.45
CA ILE A 82 -1.17 4.24 -10.01
C ILE A 82 -0.58 5.17 -11.06
N ASP A 83 -0.21 6.37 -10.63
CA ASP A 83 0.53 7.35 -11.42
C ASP A 83 2.03 7.12 -11.27
N PHE A 84 2.64 6.44 -12.23
CA PHE A 84 4.08 6.17 -12.26
C PHE A 84 4.92 7.38 -12.62
N GLY A 85 4.33 8.47 -13.10
CA GLY A 85 5.02 9.72 -13.41
C GLY A 85 5.40 10.52 -12.17
N SER A 86 4.67 10.38 -11.05
CA SER A 86 4.91 11.17 -9.85
C SER A 86 4.85 10.39 -8.53
N LYS A 87 3.79 9.64 -8.27
CA LYS A 87 3.50 9.06 -6.93
C LYS A 87 3.76 7.56 -6.83
N GLY A 88 3.87 6.86 -7.97
CA GLY A 88 3.95 5.39 -7.98
C GLY A 88 5.14 4.83 -7.21
N TYR A 89 6.31 5.42 -7.36
CA TYR A 89 7.50 4.99 -6.63
C TYR A 89 7.35 5.19 -5.12
N GLY A 90 6.81 6.34 -4.68
CA GLY A 90 6.55 6.60 -3.27
C GLY A 90 5.56 5.60 -2.66
N ASN A 91 4.51 5.24 -3.40
CA ASN A 91 3.56 4.21 -2.99
C ASN A 91 4.24 2.85 -2.81
N LEU A 92 5.10 2.44 -3.75
CA LEU A 92 5.86 1.19 -3.66
C LEU A 92 6.74 1.15 -2.41
N VAL A 93 7.48 2.23 -2.15
CA VAL A 93 8.38 2.34 -0.99
C VAL A 93 7.61 2.25 0.32
N GLN A 94 6.48 2.96 0.43
CA GLN A 94 5.65 2.93 1.64
C GLN A 94 5.07 1.54 1.92
N LEU A 95 4.60 0.85 0.89
CA LEU A 95 4.03 -0.48 1.03
C LEU A 95 5.08 -1.54 1.33
N ALA A 96 6.27 -1.43 0.74
CA ALA A 96 7.41 -2.26 1.09
C ALA A 96 7.83 -2.06 2.56
N ALA A 97 7.79 -0.85 3.08
CA ALA A 97 8.07 -0.55 4.48
C ALA A 97 7.05 -1.19 5.43
N ILE A 98 5.77 -1.20 5.07
CA ILE A 98 4.72 -1.87 5.85
C ILE A 98 4.94 -3.39 5.84
N GLN A 99 5.25 -3.98 4.69
CA GLN A 99 5.59 -5.40 4.59
C GLN A 99 6.77 -5.76 5.49
N GLN A 100 7.84 -4.97 5.44
CA GLN A 100 9.02 -5.13 6.29
C GLN A 100 8.67 -5.06 7.78
N GLU A 101 7.84 -4.11 8.18
CA GLU A 101 7.40 -3.95 9.57
C GLU A 101 6.65 -5.19 10.06
N VAL A 102 5.70 -5.67 9.30
CA VAL A 102 4.92 -6.88 9.65
C VAL A 102 5.81 -8.11 9.71
N ALA A 103 6.69 -8.30 8.72
CA ALA A 103 7.64 -9.41 8.71
C ALA A 103 8.57 -9.39 9.93
N SER A 104 9.13 -8.23 10.27
CA SER A 104 10.00 -8.05 11.43
C SER A 104 9.30 -8.36 12.74
N ALA A 105 8.07 -7.90 12.91
CA ALA A 105 7.25 -8.15 14.10
C ALA A 105 6.93 -9.64 14.31
N LEU A 106 6.87 -10.40 13.22
CA LEU A 106 6.56 -11.85 13.22
C LEU A 106 7.81 -12.73 13.17
N GLY A 107 9.01 -12.16 13.00
CA GLY A 107 10.24 -12.92 12.82
C GLY A 107 10.27 -13.68 11.49
N LEU A 108 9.62 -13.17 10.46
CA LEU A 108 9.55 -13.77 9.14
C LEU A 108 10.51 -13.09 8.16
N GLU A 109 10.93 -13.83 7.13
CA GLU A 109 11.59 -13.26 5.98
C GLU A 109 10.59 -12.42 5.16
N VAL A 110 11.09 -11.38 4.52
CA VAL A 110 10.27 -10.59 3.56
C VAL A 110 10.20 -11.37 2.26
N GLY A 111 9.01 -11.72 1.85
CA GLY A 111 8.73 -12.37 0.58
C GLY A 111 8.44 -11.37 -0.55
N SER A 112 7.65 -11.81 -1.53
CA SER A 112 7.28 -10.97 -2.68
C SER A 112 6.29 -9.88 -2.29
N LEU A 113 6.39 -8.74 -2.97
CA LEU A 113 5.38 -7.69 -3.02
C LEU A 113 4.78 -7.68 -4.43
N THR A 114 3.52 -8.04 -4.52
CA THR A 114 2.80 -8.15 -5.81
C THR A 114 1.74 -7.06 -5.89
N PHE A 115 1.79 -6.26 -6.95
CA PHE A 115 0.76 -5.27 -7.26
C PHE A 115 -0.17 -5.76 -8.35
N VAL A 116 -1.46 -5.67 -8.09
CA VAL A 116 -2.52 -5.77 -9.09
C VAL A 116 -3.05 -4.37 -9.34
N ILE A 117 -2.72 -3.80 -10.47
CA ILE A 117 -3.04 -2.41 -10.82
C ILE A 117 -3.98 -2.40 -12.02
N LYS A 118 -5.19 -1.88 -11.82
CA LYS A 118 -6.17 -1.78 -12.91
C LYS A 118 -5.72 -0.75 -13.97
N SER A 119 -5.24 0.42 -13.54
CA SER A 119 -4.76 1.48 -14.43
C SER A 119 -3.38 1.96 -13.98
N ALA A 120 -2.35 1.47 -14.65
CA ALA A 120 -0.99 2.01 -14.54
C ALA A 120 -0.82 3.09 -15.60
N HIS A 121 -0.50 4.32 -15.20
CA HIS A 121 -0.46 5.43 -16.12
C HIS A 121 0.66 6.43 -15.81
N VAL A 122 0.97 7.24 -16.80
CA VAL A 122 1.84 8.42 -16.70
C VAL A 122 1.10 9.54 -17.42
N TYR A 123 0.96 10.70 -16.77
CA TYR A 123 0.38 11.87 -17.44
C TYR A 123 1.32 12.42 -18.49
N ASP A 124 0.78 13.00 -19.57
CA ASP A 124 1.55 13.53 -20.69
C ASP A 124 2.52 14.65 -20.28
N THR A 125 2.17 15.41 -19.25
CA THR A 125 3.04 16.43 -18.62
C THR A 125 4.34 15.85 -18.04
N GLU A 126 4.39 14.53 -17.77
CA GLU A 126 5.53 13.84 -17.17
C GLU A 126 6.34 13.01 -18.19
N PHE A 127 5.92 12.95 -19.45
CA PHE A 127 6.54 12.09 -20.46
C PHE A 127 8.01 12.39 -20.67
N ASP A 128 8.41 13.65 -20.77
CA ASP A 128 9.81 14.01 -21.01
C ASP A 128 10.71 13.63 -19.83
N TYR A 129 10.23 13.84 -18.63
CA TYR A 129 10.92 13.40 -17.41
C TYR A 129 11.09 11.88 -17.38
N MET A 130 10.03 11.14 -17.63
CA MET A 130 10.05 9.67 -17.60
C MET A 130 10.92 9.06 -18.69
N ARG A 131 10.97 9.68 -19.88
CA ARG A 131 11.91 9.28 -20.94
C ARG A 131 13.36 9.46 -20.50
N GLY A 132 13.66 10.55 -19.79
CA GLY A 132 14.97 10.79 -19.20
C GLY A 132 15.36 9.71 -18.18
N VAL A 133 14.44 9.31 -17.31
CA VAL A 133 14.66 8.23 -16.33
C VAL A 133 14.99 6.91 -17.03
N LEU A 134 14.20 6.54 -18.04
CA LEU A 134 14.43 5.30 -18.82
C LEU A 134 15.77 5.29 -19.54
N ALA A 135 16.18 6.42 -20.11
CA ALA A 135 17.45 6.54 -20.81
C ALA A 135 18.68 6.37 -19.89
N HIS A 136 18.56 6.70 -18.60
CA HIS A 136 19.63 6.52 -17.61
C HIS A 136 19.64 5.14 -16.94
N SER A 137 18.58 4.35 -17.16
CA SER A 137 18.42 3.00 -16.58
C SER A 137 18.89 1.89 -17.53
N SER A 138 19.33 2.24 -18.72
CA SER A 138 19.77 1.30 -19.78
C SER A 138 21.27 1.06 -19.73
#